data_3a87bc4e463c26aebeeb8c972e51b9e1
#
_entry.id   3a87bc4e463c26aebeeb8c972e51b9e1
#
_cell.length_a   1.000
_cell.length_b   1.000
_cell.length_c   1.000
_cell.angle_alpha   90.00
_cell.angle_beta   90.00
_cell.angle_gamma   90.00
#
_symmetry.space_group_name_H-M   'P 1'
#
loop_
_entity.id
_entity.type
_entity.pdbx_description
1 polymer ?
#
loop_
_entity_poly.entity_id
_entity_poly.type
_entity_poly.pdbx_seq_one_letter_code
_entity_poly.pdbx_strand_id
1 'polypeptide(L)'
;MAGTSQAAGFDCTRARLPDEQAVCQDKRLSTFDELLNKRFQGAKPSAADPEDLKHRLRNFLADRHDCGRNTSCILATYIAAVWEISGDRDTDLKDVSATMMVKGKPIVSSKIPSAIGDCSATTVLDVHPRLDMEDADFSAGIGIDYANEGYGVSYNREEQVARSKPGDPVVLCLIEIDRDCPPDSGGRLFLTTNQRTGESWILPDAQHKCGG
;
A
#
# COMPACT_ATOMS: atom_id res chain seq x y z
N MET A 1 -11.09 35.77 -7.80
CA MET A 1 -11.73 34.66 -8.51
C MET A 1 -11.14 33.40 -7.94
N ALA A 2 -11.88 32.70 -7.07
CA ALA A 2 -11.45 31.43 -6.52
C ALA A 2 -11.65 30.36 -7.61
N GLY A 3 -10.55 29.85 -8.15
CA GLY A 3 -10.59 28.73 -9.06
C GLY A 3 -11.17 27.51 -8.34
N THR A 4 -12.25 26.98 -8.86
CA THR A 4 -12.81 25.70 -8.42
C THR A 4 -11.78 24.61 -8.69
N SER A 5 -10.99 24.24 -7.68
CA SER A 5 -10.15 23.05 -7.74
C SER A 5 -11.07 21.82 -7.67
N GLN A 6 -11.55 21.41 -8.83
CA GLN A 6 -12.10 20.06 -9.02
C GLN A 6 -10.91 19.13 -9.26
N ALA A 7 -10.32 18.64 -8.20
CA ALA A 7 -9.19 17.72 -8.26
C ALA A 7 -9.43 16.50 -7.35
N ALA A 8 -10.67 16.25 -6.97
CA ALA A 8 -11.08 15.06 -6.23
C ALA A 8 -12.28 14.44 -6.95
N GLY A 9 -12.47 13.13 -6.83
CA GLY A 9 -13.61 12.40 -7.39
C GLY A 9 -14.96 12.77 -6.75
N PHE A 10 -14.96 13.70 -5.80
CA PHE A 10 -16.15 14.27 -5.16
C PHE A 10 -16.07 15.82 -5.10
N ASP A 11 -17.22 16.44 -4.80
CA ASP A 11 -17.36 17.90 -4.72
C ASP A 11 -16.75 18.46 -3.42
N CYS A 12 -15.60 19.08 -3.51
CA CYS A 12 -14.89 19.67 -2.38
C CYS A 12 -15.65 20.79 -1.66
N THR A 13 -16.64 21.42 -2.29
CA THR A 13 -17.49 22.43 -1.61
C THR A 13 -18.42 21.80 -0.56
N ARG A 14 -18.61 20.49 -0.66
CA ARG A 14 -19.43 19.67 0.23
C ARG A 14 -18.65 18.90 1.27
N ALA A 15 -17.30 18.94 1.23
CA ALA A 15 -16.42 18.27 2.18
C ALA A 15 -16.68 18.77 3.62
N ARG A 16 -17.09 17.88 4.51
CA ARG A 16 -17.40 18.17 5.91
C ARG A 16 -16.52 17.39 6.87
N LEU A 17 -16.13 16.19 6.51
CA LEU A 17 -15.29 15.33 7.34
C LEU A 17 -13.83 15.76 7.26
N PRO A 18 -13.05 15.52 8.33
CA PRO A 18 -11.63 15.90 8.37
C PRO A 18 -10.78 15.29 7.24
N ASP A 19 -11.02 14.02 6.91
CA ASP A 19 -10.36 13.30 5.81
C ASP A 19 -10.74 13.87 4.43
N GLU A 20 -12.03 14.16 4.19
CA GLU A 20 -12.49 14.80 2.95
C GLU A 20 -11.81 16.15 2.74
N GLN A 21 -11.75 16.99 3.79
CA GLN A 21 -11.08 18.28 3.75
C GLN A 21 -9.57 18.13 3.46
N ALA A 22 -8.92 17.12 4.04
CA ALA A 22 -7.51 16.83 3.77
C ALA A 22 -7.28 16.42 2.31
N VAL A 23 -8.16 15.57 1.74
CA VAL A 23 -8.12 15.20 0.31
C VAL A 23 -8.24 16.43 -0.58
N CYS A 24 -9.15 17.34 -0.28
CA CYS A 24 -9.34 18.57 -1.07
C CYS A 24 -8.16 19.56 -0.97
N GLN A 25 -7.38 19.51 0.12
CA GLN A 25 -6.26 20.42 0.37
C GLN A 25 -4.89 19.90 -0.09
N ASP A 26 -4.74 18.58 -0.26
CA ASP A 26 -3.48 17.95 -0.70
C ASP A 26 -3.65 17.40 -2.13
N LYS A 27 -2.94 18.01 -3.08
CA LYS A 27 -3.01 17.63 -4.50
C LYS A 27 -2.71 16.15 -4.76
N ARG A 28 -1.81 15.53 -3.96
CA ARG A 28 -1.49 14.10 -4.11
C ARG A 28 -2.71 13.24 -3.76
N LEU A 29 -3.36 13.57 -2.64
CA LEU A 29 -4.57 12.86 -2.20
C LEU A 29 -5.71 13.02 -3.21
N SER A 30 -5.92 14.24 -3.74
CA SER A 30 -6.92 14.46 -4.79
C SER A 30 -6.63 13.64 -6.04
N THR A 31 -5.35 13.54 -6.46
CA THR A 31 -4.96 12.73 -7.63
C THR A 31 -5.23 11.24 -7.40
N PHE A 32 -4.94 10.71 -6.22
CA PHE A 32 -5.26 9.32 -5.88
C PHE A 32 -6.75 9.08 -5.75
N ASP A 33 -7.53 10.05 -5.27
CA ASP A 33 -8.99 9.95 -5.20
C ASP A 33 -9.61 9.85 -6.61
N GLU A 34 -9.15 10.67 -7.56
CA GLU A 34 -9.56 10.57 -8.97
C GLU A 34 -9.18 9.21 -9.57
N LEU A 35 -7.95 8.75 -9.30
CA LEU A 35 -7.46 7.46 -9.78
C LEU A 35 -8.33 6.31 -9.25
N LEU A 36 -8.57 6.26 -7.94
CA LEU A 36 -9.39 5.23 -7.31
C LEU A 36 -10.81 5.23 -7.87
N ASN A 37 -11.42 6.41 -8.01
CA ASN A 37 -12.76 6.53 -8.61
C ASN A 37 -12.80 5.99 -10.05
N LYS A 38 -11.81 6.33 -10.87
CA LYS A 38 -11.69 5.81 -12.24
C LYS A 38 -11.55 4.28 -12.24
N ARG A 39 -10.70 3.71 -11.38
CA ARG A 39 -10.51 2.26 -11.27
C ARG A 39 -11.78 1.56 -10.78
N PHE A 40 -12.43 2.08 -9.78
CA PHE A 40 -13.69 1.55 -9.27
C PHE A 40 -14.79 1.53 -10.34
N GLN A 41 -14.96 2.62 -11.10
CA GLN A 41 -15.94 2.68 -12.19
C GLN A 41 -15.59 1.68 -13.31
N GLY A 42 -14.32 1.50 -13.62
CA GLY A 42 -13.85 0.53 -14.62
C GLY A 42 -14.03 -0.92 -14.16
N ALA A 43 -13.87 -1.22 -12.88
CA ALA A 43 -14.02 -2.56 -12.33
C ALA A 43 -15.48 -3.03 -12.22
N LYS A 44 -16.44 -2.12 -12.00
CA LYS A 44 -17.87 -2.46 -11.82
C LYS A 44 -18.46 -3.39 -12.88
N PRO A 45 -18.24 -3.18 -14.20
CA PRO A 45 -18.85 -4.02 -15.23
C PRO A 45 -18.27 -5.43 -15.31
N SER A 46 -17.03 -5.63 -14.82
CA SER A 46 -16.26 -6.87 -14.94
C SER A 46 -16.02 -7.57 -13.61
N ALA A 47 -16.51 -7.02 -12.49
CA ALA A 47 -16.33 -7.62 -11.19
C ALA A 47 -17.00 -9.00 -11.14
N ALA A 48 -16.23 -10.03 -10.79
CA ALA A 48 -16.74 -11.38 -10.58
C ALA A 48 -17.72 -11.44 -9.41
N ASP A 49 -17.47 -10.63 -8.39
CA ASP A 49 -18.36 -10.41 -7.25
C ASP A 49 -18.55 -8.91 -7.00
N PRO A 50 -19.69 -8.33 -7.41
CA PRO A 50 -19.99 -6.92 -7.18
C PRO A 50 -20.15 -6.55 -5.69
N GLU A 51 -20.51 -7.50 -4.83
CA GLU A 51 -20.65 -7.24 -3.39
C GLU A 51 -19.27 -7.18 -2.71
N ASP A 52 -18.31 -8.01 -3.12
CA ASP A 52 -16.93 -7.92 -2.67
C ASP A 52 -16.31 -6.56 -3.04
N LEU A 53 -16.50 -6.09 -4.27
CA LEU A 53 -16.03 -4.77 -4.68
C LEU A 53 -16.63 -3.64 -3.84
N LYS A 54 -17.91 -3.72 -3.51
CA LYS A 54 -18.57 -2.73 -2.62
C LYS A 54 -18.05 -2.84 -1.19
N HIS A 55 -17.76 -4.06 -0.72
CA HIS A 55 -17.20 -4.30 0.61
C HIS A 55 -15.83 -3.65 0.75
N ARG A 56 -14.92 -3.88 -0.20
CA ARG A 56 -13.60 -3.22 -0.26
C ARG A 56 -13.72 -1.70 -0.24
N LEU A 57 -14.64 -1.14 -1.01
CA LEU A 57 -14.86 0.32 -0.99
C LEU A 57 -15.34 0.82 0.37
N ARG A 58 -16.22 0.07 1.06
CA ARG A 58 -16.66 0.44 2.43
C ARG A 58 -15.50 0.41 3.42
N ASN A 59 -14.65 -0.62 3.36
CA ASN A 59 -13.46 -0.75 4.20
C ASN A 59 -12.51 0.42 3.96
N PHE A 60 -12.18 0.71 2.69
CA PHE A 60 -11.39 1.88 2.33
C PHE A 60 -11.94 3.19 2.90
N LEU A 61 -13.25 3.44 2.76
CA LEU A 61 -13.86 4.68 3.28
C LEU A 61 -13.77 4.76 4.81
N ALA A 62 -13.92 3.63 5.51
CA ALA A 62 -13.76 3.55 6.95
C ALA A 62 -12.31 3.83 7.37
N ASP A 63 -11.32 3.21 6.71
CA ASP A 63 -9.89 3.43 6.98
C ASP A 63 -9.49 4.88 6.74
N ARG A 64 -9.93 5.46 5.60
CA ARG A 64 -9.69 6.87 5.30
C ARG A 64 -10.29 7.79 6.37
N HIS A 65 -11.51 7.49 6.84
CA HIS A 65 -12.17 8.25 7.89
C HIS A 65 -11.39 8.19 9.21
N ASP A 66 -10.91 7.00 9.60
CA ASP A 66 -10.12 6.80 10.82
C ASP A 66 -8.78 7.54 10.78
N CYS A 67 -8.22 7.80 9.60
CA CYS A 67 -7.05 8.65 9.43
C CYS A 67 -7.25 10.11 9.84
N GLY A 68 -8.49 10.61 9.90
CA GLY A 68 -8.80 12.00 10.20
C GLY A 68 -8.10 12.97 9.25
N ARG A 69 -7.16 13.78 9.74
CA ARG A 69 -6.36 14.73 8.93
C ARG A 69 -4.94 14.23 8.61
N ASN A 70 -4.61 13.01 9.01
CA ASN A 70 -3.26 12.47 8.77
C ASN A 70 -3.07 12.13 7.28
N THR A 71 -2.40 13.00 6.55
CA THR A 71 -2.22 12.86 5.10
C THR A 71 -1.36 11.67 4.69
N SER A 72 -0.46 11.18 5.54
CA SER A 72 0.32 9.96 5.26
C SER A 72 -0.58 8.72 5.40
N CYS A 73 -1.40 8.66 6.44
CA CYS A 73 -2.39 7.62 6.64
C CYS A 73 -3.39 7.58 5.47
N ILE A 74 -3.98 8.74 5.10
CA ILE A 74 -4.92 8.83 3.97
C ILE A 74 -4.25 8.39 2.65
N LEU A 75 -2.99 8.79 2.40
CA LEU A 75 -2.28 8.36 1.20
C LEU A 75 -2.07 6.84 1.18
N ALA A 76 -1.73 6.25 2.32
CA ALA A 76 -1.58 4.81 2.49
C ALA A 76 -2.86 4.07 2.08
N THR A 77 -4.01 4.48 2.61
CA THR A 77 -5.30 3.84 2.30
C THR A 77 -5.66 3.94 0.82
N TYR A 78 -5.35 5.07 0.16
CA TYR A 78 -5.55 5.18 -1.30
C TYR A 78 -4.66 4.23 -2.09
N ILE A 79 -3.37 4.13 -1.74
CA ILE A 79 -2.43 3.23 -2.42
C ILE A 79 -2.90 1.78 -2.29
N ALA A 80 -3.27 1.36 -1.08
CA ALA A 80 -3.80 0.02 -0.82
C ALA A 80 -5.08 -0.25 -1.62
N ALA A 81 -6.06 0.66 -1.60
CA ALA A 81 -7.32 0.48 -2.32
C ALA A 81 -7.13 0.42 -3.85
N VAL A 82 -6.21 1.22 -4.43
CA VAL A 82 -5.88 1.13 -5.86
C VAL A 82 -5.24 -0.22 -6.17
N TRP A 83 -4.29 -0.68 -5.33
CA TRP A 83 -3.64 -1.97 -5.48
C TRP A 83 -4.63 -3.13 -5.42
N GLU A 84 -5.55 -3.14 -4.46
CA GLU A 84 -6.58 -4.17 -4.31
C GLU A 84 -7.55 -4.26 -5.49
N ILE A 85 -7.94 -3.11 -6.09
CA ILE A 85 -8.87 -3.09 -7.23
C ILE A 85 -8.15 -3.48 -8.52
N SER A 86 -6.91 -3.09 -8.68
CA SER A 86 -6.17 -3.23 -9.94
C SER A 86 -5.30 -4.49 -9.97
N GLY A 87 -4.97 -5.06 -8.81
CA GLY A 87 -4.05 -6.17 -8.65
C GLY A 87 -2.57 -5.75 -8.63
N ASP A 88 -1.71 -6.72 -8.43
CA ASP A 88 -0.26 -6.60 -8.22
C ASP A 88 0.53 -6.01 -9.42
N ARG A 89 -0.08 -5.91 -10.59
CA ARG A 89 0.57 -5.44 -11.83
C ARG A 89 0.12 -4.05 -12.27
N ASP A 90 -0.36 -3.23 -11.35
CA ASP A 90 -0.89 -1.93 -11.71
C ASP A 90 0.21 -0.97 -12.16
N THR A 91 0.12 -0.56 -13.41
CA THR A 91 1.00 0.46 -14.00
C THR A 91 0.81 1.85 -13.38
N ASP A 92 -0.33 2.12 -12.75
CA ASP A 92 -0.61 3.41 -12.09
C ASP A 92 0.17 3.53 -10.77
N LEU A 93 0.61 2.42 -10.17
CA LEU A 93 1.43 2.39 -8.95
C LEU A 93 2.94 2.32 -9.21
N LYS A 94 3.38 2.24 -10.46
CA LYS A 94 4.80 2.09 -10.84
C LYS A 94 5.73 3.19 -10.30
N ASP A 95 5.20 4.42 -10.11
CA ASP A 95 5.94 5.56 -9.61
C ASP A 95 5.70 5.82 -8.11
N VAL A 96 4.94 4.93 -7.44
CA VAL A 96 4.70 5.01 -6.00
C VAL A 96 5.92 4.53 -5.25
N SER A 97 6.31 5.27 -4.23
CA SER A 97 7.43 4.91 -3.37
C SER A 97 7.15 5.26 -1.90
N ALA A 98 7.80 4.55 -1.00
CA ALA A 98 7.72 4.83 0.43
C ALA A 98 8.16 6.27 0.78
N THR A 99 9.02 6.89 -0.03
CA THR A 99 9.45 8.27 0.17
C THR A 99 8.31 9.30 -0.01
N MET A 100 7.28 8.96 -0.80
CA MET A 100 6.08 9.80 -0.95
C MET A 100 5.28 9.88 0.35
N MET A 101 5.31 8.81 1.15
CA MET A 101 4.59 8.72 2.42
C MET A 101 5.12 9.72 3.45
N VAL A 102 6.44 9.87 3.51
CA VAL A 102 7.12 10.66 4.55
C VAL A 102 7.29 12.14 4.22
N LYS A 103 6.91 12.59 3.01
CA LYS A 103 7.04 14.00 2.57
C LYS A 103 8.43 14.61 2.83
N GLY A 104 9.48 13.81 2.64
CA GLY A 104 10.86 14.24 2.91
C GLY A 104 11.23 14.39 4.38
N LYS A 105 10.35 13.99 5.32
CA LYS A 105 10.72 13.90 6.74
C LYS A 105 11.68 12.73 6.97
N PRO A 106 12.67 12.86 7.85
CA PRO A 106 13.54 11.75 8.18
C PRO A 106 12.75 10.63 8.84
N ILE A 107 12.98 9.40 8.42
CA ILE A 107 12.42 8.20 9.05
C ILE A 107 13.35 7.83 10.20
N VAL A 108 12.86 7.94 11.42
CA VAL A 108 13.65 7.70 12.63
C VAL A 108 13.35 6.34 13.27
N SER A 109 12.23 5.69 12.92
CA SER A 109 11.87 4.38 13.44
C SER A 109 12.60 3.28 12.68
N SER A 110 13.16 2.32 13.41
CA SER A 110 13.66 1.04 12.86
C SER A 110 12.75 -0.14 13.20
N LYS A 111 11.70 0.06 13.99
CA LYS A 111 10.72 -1.00 14.31
C LYS A 111 9.74 -1.18 13.18
N ILE A 112 9.18 -2.40 13.07
CA ILE A 112 8.09 -2.64 12.11
C ILE A 112 6.95 -1.64 12.33
N PRO A 113 6.42 -1.00 11.27
CA PRO A 113 5.30 -0.08 11.40
C PRO A 113 4.04 -0.79 11.91
N SER A 114 3.32 -0.15 12.84
CA SER A 114 2.11 -0.71 13.47
C SER A 114 0.84 0.11 13.24
N ALA A 115 0.95 1.29 12.67
CA ALA A 115 -0.19 2.11 12.28
C ALA A 115 -0.13 2.46 10.79
N ILE A 116 -1.29 2.53 10.14
CA ILE A 116 -1.40 2.87 8.71
C ILE A 116 -0.80 4.26 8.46
N GLY A 117 0.10 4.34 7.48
CA GLY A 117 0.84 5.55 7.13
C GLY A 117 2.16 5.74 7.85
N ASP A 118 2.49 4.89 8.84
CA ASP A 118 3.79 4.88 9.48
C ASP A 118 4.82 4.17 8.61
N CYS A 119 6.07 4.65 8.69
CA CYS A 119 7.20 4.08 7.95
C CYS A 119 8.38 3.83 8.89
N SER A 120 9.19 2.83 8.55
CA SER A 120 10.47 2.54 9.19
C SER A 120 11.61 2.41 8.18
N ALA A 121 12.83 2.67 8.62
CA ALA A 121 14.04 2.37 7.89
C ALA A 121 14.65 1.08 8.45
N THR A 122 14.91 0.13 7.56
CA THR A 122 15.50 -1.17 7.89
C THR A 122 16.40 -1.66 6.76
N THR A 123 16.83 -2.91 6.78
CA THR A 123 17.58 -3.54 5.69
C THR A 123 16.93 -4.85 5.29
N VAL A 124 17.15 -5.26 4.07
CA VAL A 124 16.84 -6.64 3.61
C VAL A 124 17.69 -7.61 4.43
N LEU A 125 17.07 -8.60 5.04
CA LEU A 125 17.75 -9.69 5.74
C LEU A 125 17.99 -10.86 4.79
N ASP A 126 16.96 -11.30 4.07
CA ASP A 126 17.03 -12.38 3.10
C ASP A 126 16.00 -12.20 1.98
N VAL A 127 16.27 -12.82 0.83
CA VAL A 127 15.33 -12.98 -0.30
C VAL A 127 15.36 -14.45 -0.68
N HIS A 128 14.21 -15.12 -0.59
CA HIS A 128 14.11 -16.55 -0.72
C HIS A 128 12.86 -16.99 -1.52
N PRO A 129 12.83 -18.22 -2.06
CA PRO A 129 11.58 -18.78 -2.63
C PRO A 129 10.45 -18.77 -1.60
N ARG A 130 9.23 -18.51 -2.04
CA ARG A 130 8.02 -18.53 -1.18
C ARG A 130 7.83 -19.86 -0.45
N LEU A 131 8.07 -20.94 -1.14
CA LEU A 131 8.08 -22.29 -0.57
C LEU A 131 9.54 -22.70 -0.30
N ASP A 132 9.74 -23.49 0.76
CA ASP A 132 11.05 -24.07 1.08
C ASP A 132 11.44 -25.13 0.03
N MET A 133 11.83 -24.66 -1.14
CA MET A 133 12.25 -25.44 -2.30
C MET A 133 13.52 -24.84 -2.86
N GLU A 134 14.38 -25.69 -3.44
CA GLU A 134 15.55 -25.27 -4.22
C GLU A 134 15.14 -24.64 -5.56
N ASP A 135 14.30 -23.60 -5.51
CA ASP A 135 13.78 -22.86 -6.65
C ASP A 135 14.58 -21.56 -6.83
N ALA A 136 15.75 -21.66 -7.46
CA ALA A 136 16.61 -20.50 -7.73
C ALA A 136 15.93 -19.42 -8.61
N ASP A 137 14.88 -19.78 -9.34
CA ASP A 137 14.19 -18.88 -10.27
C ASP A 137 12.92 -18.22 -9.66
N PHE A 138 12.59 -18.53 -8.41
CA PHE A 138 11.38 -18.06 -7.73
C PHE A 138 10.08 -18.36 -8.52
N SER A 139 10.00 -19.47 -9.23
CA SER A 139 8.89 -19.81 -10.11
C SER A 139 7.58 -20.07 -9.33
N ALA A 140 7.70 -20.50 -8.06
CA ALA A 140 6.57 -20.70 -7.14
C ALA A 140 6.26 -19.50 -6.25
N GLY A 141 6.87 -18.34 -6.55
CA GLY A 141 6.75 -17.11 -5.78
C GLY A 141 7.98 -16.78 -4.95
N ILE A 142 7.99 -15.60 -4.35
CA ILE A 142 9.13 -15.02 -3.65
C ILE A 142 8.75 -14.54 -2.27
N GLY A 143 9.65 -14.70 -1.29
CA GLY A 143 9.58 -14.11 0.04
C GLY A 143 10.75 -13.14 0.27
N ILE A 144 10.54 -12.18 1.16
CA ILE A 144 11.56 -11.25 1.60
C ILE A 144 11.44 -11.00 3.10
N ASP A 145 12.56 -11.17 3.81
CA ASP A 145 12.68 -10.85 5.23
C ASP A 145 13.40 -9.53 5.44
N TYR A 146 13.00 -8.80 6.45
CA TYR A 146 13.64 -7.54 6.86
C TYR A 146 14.23 -7.65 8.26
N ALA A 147 15.33 -6.92 8.51
CA ALA A 147 16.06 -6.96 9.79
C ALA A 147 15.23 -6.47 11.00
N ASN A 148 14.09 -5.82 10.78
CA ASN A 148 13.15 -5.40 11.81
C ASN A 148 11.98 -6.37 12.03
N GLU A 149 12.17 -7.66 11.65
CA GLU A 149 11.16 -8.72 11.74
C GLU A 149 9.95 -8.52 10.81
N GLY A 150 10.03 -7.57 9.88
CA GLY A 150 9.05 -7.43 8.80
C GLY A 150 9.23 -8.55 7.79
N TYR A 151 8.14 -8.89 7.10
CA TYR A 151 8.07 -9.92 6.07
C TYR A 151 7.24 -9.43 4.88
N GLY A 152 7.54 -9.96 3.69
CA GLY A 152 6.73 -9.75 2.51
C GLY A 152 6.74 -11.01 1.64
N VAL A 153 5.60 -11.34 1.01
CA VAL A 153 5.47 -12.54 0.18
C VAL A 153 4.59 -12.31 -1.04
N SER A 154 4.97 -12.93 -2.16
CA SER A 154 4.16 -12.99 -3.39
C SER A 154 4.11 -14.43 -3.91
N TYR A 155 2.97 -14.79 -4.50
CA TYR A 155 2.81 -16.04 -5.28
C TYR A 155 3.46 -15.94 -6.67
N ASN A 156 3.86 -14.74 -7.06
CA ASN A 156 4.58 -14.47 -8.31
C ASN A 156 6.05 -14.18 -8.02
N ARG A 157 6.87 -14.30 -9.04
CA ARG A 157 8.20 -13.73 -9.05
C ARG A 157 8.10 -12.23 -9.18
N GLU A 158 8.51 -11.50 -8.16
CA GLU A 158 8.60 -10.04 -8.16
C GLU A 158 10.02 -9.62 -8.53
N GLU A 159 10.19 -9.08 -9.73
CA GLU A 159 11.51 -8.74 -10.26
C GLU A 159 12.25 -7.71 -9.40
N GLN A 160 11.53 -6.75 -8.80
CA GLN A 160 12.11 -5.74 -7.92
C GLN A 160 12.64 -6.37 -6.63
N VAL A 161 11.91 -7.35 -6.09
CA VAL A 161 12.33 -8.11 -4.91
C VAL A 161 13.51 -9.02 -5.25
N ALA A 162 13.46 -9.74 -6.38
CA ALA A 162 14.52 -10.65 -6.81
C ALA A 162 15.87 -9.95 -7.06
N ARG A 163 15.86 -8.63 -7.36
CA ARG A 163 17.10 -7.82 -7.50
C ARG A 163 17.64 -7.28 -6.17
N SER A 164 16.87 -7.41 -5.10
CA SER A 164 17.32 -7.01 -3.75
C SER A 164 18.34 -7.99 -3.20
N LYS A 165 19.17 -7.51 -2.26
CA LYS A 165 20.24 -8.29 -1.64
C LYS A 165 20.24 -8.08 -0.13
N PRO A 166 20.67 -9.07 0.66
CA PRO A 166 20.93 -8.87 2.07
C PRO A 166 21.81 -7.63 2.33
N GLY A 167 21.37 -6.79 3.28
CA GLY A 167 22.02 -5.53 3.61
C GLY A 167 21.55 -4.31 2.80
N ASP A 168 20.72 -4.47 1.77
CA ASP A 168 20.15 -3.32 1.05
C ASP A 168 19.29 -2.47 2.01
N PRO A 169 19.54 -1.16 2.09
CA PRO A 169 18.69 -0.28 2.89
C PRO A 169 17.31 -0.12 2.25
N VAL A 170 16.26 -0.28 3.05
CA VAL A 170 14.88 -0.15 2.59
C VAL A 170 14.07 0.77 3.50
N VAL A 171 13.04 1.39 2.91
CA VAL A 171 11.95 2.05 3.64
C VAL A 171 10.73 1.19 3.51
N LEU A 172 10.13 0.81 4.66
CA LEU A 172 8.95 -0.03 4.79
C LEU A 172 7.82 0.79 5.39
N CYS A 173 6.71 0.95 4.68
CA CYS A 173 5.53 1.68 5.14
C CYS A 173 4.32 0.76 5.22
N LEU A 174 3.59 0.78 6.34
CA LEU A 174 2.33 0.08 6.48
C LEU A 174 1.23 0.85 5.75
N ILE A 175 0.60 0.24 4.75
CA ILE A 175 -0.43 0.90 3.95
C ILE A 175 -1.84 0.37 4.19
N GLU A 176 -1.97 -0.84 4.78
CA GLU A 176 -3.24 -1.44 5.13
C GLU A 176 -3.11 -2.40 6.32
N ILE A 177 -4.17 -2.48 7.10
CA ILE A 177 -4.47 -3.56 8.05
C ILE A 177 -5.88 -4.03 7.70
N ASP A 178 -6.02 -5.26 7.22
CA ASP A 178 -7.30 -5.79 6.79
C ASP A 178 -8.27 -5.89 7.97
N ARG A 179 -9.39 -5.15 7.88
CA ARG A 179 -10.43 -5.09 8.92
C ARG A 179 -11.18 -6.40 9.14
N ASP A 180 -11.15 -7.29 8.15
CA ASP A 180 -11.81 -8.59 8.22
C ASP A 180 -10.97 -9.64 8.95
N CYS A 181 -9.68 -9.34 9.21
CA CYS A 181 -8.80 -10.22 9.93
C CYS A 181 -8.92 -10.04 11.46
N PRO A 182 -8.85 -11.13 12.24
CA PRO A 182 -8.73 -11.03 13.69
C PRO A 182 -7.50 -10.19 14.08
N PRO A 183 -7.53 -9.50 15.23
CA PRO A 183 -6.37 -8.78 15.73
C PRO A 183 -5.12 -9.68 15.79
N ASP A 184 -3.98 -9.14 15.36
CA ASP A 184 -2.67 -9.81 15.38
C ASP A 184 -2.53 -11.08 14.52
N SER A 185 -3.45 -11.31 13.57
CA SER A 185 -3.45 -12.50 12.71
C SER A 185 -2.87 -12.30 11.31
N GLY A 186 -2.08 -11.22 11.07
CA GLY A 186 -1.61 -10.84 9.74
C GLY A 186 -2.60 -9.89 9.04
N GLY A 187 -2.64 -9.95 7.69
CA GLY A 187 -3.51 -9.08 6.90
C GLY A 187 -2.97 -7.66 6.77
N ARG A 188 -1.65 -7.49 6.89
CA ARG A 188 -0.98 -6.19 6.66
C ARG A 188 -0.44 -6.15 5.25
N LEU A 189 -0.52 -4.98 4.65
CA LEU A 189 0.07 -4.70 3.35
C LEU A 189 1.15 -3.61 3.51
N PHE A 190 2.33 -3.88 2.96
CA PHE A 190 3.46 -2.99 3.05
C PHE A 190 3.89 -2.47 1.69
N LEU A 191 4.08 -1.16 1.59
CA LEU A 191 4.84 -0.51 0.52
C LEU A 191 6.30 -0.43 0.93
N THR A 192 7.18 -1.05 0.15
CA THR A 192 8.63 -1.02 0.38
C THR A 192 9.34 -0.33 -0.77
N THR A 193 10.37 0.46 -0.46
CA THR A 193 11.30 1.03 -1.44
C THR A 193 12.73 0.64 -1.08
N ASN A 194 13.41 -0.05 -1.98
CA ASN A 194 14.83 -0.33 -1.88
C ASN A 194 15.64 0.91 -2.29
N GLN A 195 16.41 1.45 -1.35
CA GLN A 195 17.16 2.70 -1.56
C GLN A 195 18.40 2.51 -2.45
N ARG A 196 18.91 1.28 -2.60
CA ARG A 196 20.00 0.99 -3.53
C ARG A 196 19.53 0.96 -4.98
N THR A 197 18.38 0.31 -5.26
CA THR A 197 17.86 0.14 -6.62
C THR A 197 16.92 1.27 -7.04
N GLY A 198 16.31 1.96 -6.06
CA GLY A 198 15.25 2.94 -6.28
C GLY A 198 13.88 2.31 -6.59
N GLU A 199 13.79 0.98 -6.56
CA GLU A 199 12.58 0.25 -6.93
C GLU A 199 11.66 0.06 -5.72
N SER A 200 10.36 0.00 -5.99
CA SER A 200 9.33 -0.19 -4.97
C SER A 200 8.45 -1.39 -5.30
N TRP A 201 7.87 -1.99 -4.26
CA TRP A 201 6.88 -3.05 -4.37
C TRP A 201 5.86 -2.97 -3.23
N ILE A 202 4.73 -3.63 -3.42
CA ILE A 202 3.69 -3.76 -2.41
C ILE A 202 3.46 -5.25 -2.18
N LEU A 203 3.66 -5.70 -0.94
CA LEU A 203 3.50 -7.11 -0.58
C LEU A 203 2.75 -7.26 0.74
N PRO A 204 1.91 -8.32 0.85
CA PRO A 204 1.33 -8.74 2.12
C PRO A 204 2.40 -9.37 3.05
N ASP A 205 2.12 -9.33 4.35
CA ASP A 205 2.95 -9.93 5.40
C ASP A 205 2.66 -11.41 5.67
N ALA A 206 1.77 -12.01 4.90
CA ALA A 206 1.41 -13.41 5.04
C ALA A 206 0.98 -14.02 3.71
N GLN A 207 1.11 -15.35 3.58
CA GLN A 207 0.72 -16.08 2.36
C GLN A 207 -0.80 -16.13 2.17
N HIS A 208 -1.56 -16.08 3.24
CA HIS A 208 -3.01 -16.09 3.22
C HIS A 208 -3.57 -14.83 3.89
N LYS A 209 -4.78 -14.43 3.51
CA LYS A 209 -5.37 -13.14 3.84
C LYS A 209 -5.25 -12.75 5.32
N CYS A 210 -5.44 -13.67 6.26
CA CYS A 210 -5.36 -13.38 7.70
C CYS A 210 -4.24 -14.17 8.41
N GLY A 211 -3.17 -14.43 7.74
CA GLY A 211 -2.07 -15.23 8.28
C GLY A 211 -2.28 -16.73 8.03
N GLY A 212 -1.19 -17.52 8.12
CA GLY A 212 -1.20 -18.97 7.91
C GLY A 212 0.18 -19.47 7.59
#